data_41ee3f373619ccc1803d24fc31ad8e85
#
_entry.id   41ee3f373619ccc1803d24fc31ad8e85
#
_cell.length_a   1.000
_cell.length_b   1.000
_cell.length_c   1.000
_cell.angle_alpha   90.00
_cell.angle_beta   90.00
_cell.angle_gamma   90.00
#
_symmetry.space_group_name_H-M   'P 1'
#
loop_
_entity.id
_entity.type
_entity.pdbx_description
1 polymer ?
#
loop_
_entity_poly.entity_id
_entity_poly.type
_entity_poly.pdbx_seq_one_letter_code
_entity_poly.pdbx_strand_id
1 'polypeptide(L)'
;MKLTSEQVNEIKEQQSQNNQTKRVTAPALESILYEAIPALDHGFVRVIDYMGDDSSIVQSARVSYGKGTKQVSTDAGLIKYLMRHWHSTPFEMCEVKYHIKLPIFIARQWI
;
A
#
# COMPACT_ATOMS: atom_id res chain seq x y z
N MET A 1 -15.35 17.41 -2.69
CA MET A 1 -15.20 16.90 -1.30
C MET A 1 -14.87 18.06 -0.37
N LYS A 2 -15.61 18.18 0.72
CA LYS A 2 -15.30 19.16 1.77
C LYS A 2 -14.91 18.41 3.06
N LEU A 3 -13.71 18.67 3.53
CA LEU A 3 -13.27 18.23 4.84
C LEU A 3 -13.47 19.37 5.83
N THR A 4 -13.83 19.04 7.06
CA THR A 4 -13.89 20.03 8.13
C THR A 4 -12.49 20.52 8.51
N SER A 5 -12.37 21.68 9.16
CA SER A 5 -11.08 22.18 9.63
C SER A 5 -10.41 21.20 10.61
N GLU A 6 -11.19 20.52 11.44
CA GLU A 6 -10.68 19.51 12.37
C GLU A 6 -10.09 18.32 11.63
N GLN A 7 -10.77 17.84 10.57
CA GLN A 7 -10.29 16.74 9.74
C GLN A 7 -9.00 17.12 9.00
N VAL A 8 -8.92 18.34 8.47
CA VAL A 8 -7.72 18.84 7.80
C VAL A 8 -6.55 18.91 8.79
N ASN A 9 -6.79 19.40 10.00
CA ASN A 9 -5.76 19.47 11.04
C ASN A 9 -5.28 18.09 11.47
N GLU A 10 -6.19 17.14 11.62
CA GLU A 10 -5.86 15.75 11.95
C GLU A 10 -4.97 15.12 10.87
N ILE A 11 -5.31 15.30 9.60
CA ILE A 11 -4.51 14.81 8.47
C ILE A 11 -3.10 15.43 8.50
N LYS A 12 -3.00 16.74 8.73
CA LYS A 12 -1.71 17.43 8.82
C LYS A 12 -0.84 16.92 9.96
N GLU A 13 -1.44 16.69 11.12
CA GLU A 13 -0.74 16.10 12.25
C GLU A 13 -0.20 14.69 11.93
N GLN A 14 -1.03 13.85 11.32
CA GLN A 14 -0.62 12.51 10.89
C GLN A 14 0.53 12.55 9.89
N GLN A 15 0.45 13.46 8.92
CA GLN A 15 1.50 13.60 7.89
C GLN A 15 2.81 14.17 8.45
N SER A 16 2.75 14.94 9.53
CA SER A 16 3.94 15.53 10.15
C SER A 16 4.72 14.55 11.03
N GLN A 17 4.15 13.43 11.38
CA GLN A 17 4.80 12.45 12.25
C GLN A 17 5.97 11.77 11.53
N ASN A 18 7.06 11.61 12.25
CA ASN A 18 8.28 10.98 11.76
C ASN A 18 8.70 9.89 12.75
N ASN A 19 8.37 8.64 12.43
CA ASN A 19 8.69 7.50 13.27
C ASN A 19 9.74 6.63 12.60
N GLN A 20 10.75 6.21 13.36
CA GLN A 20 11.69 5.21 12.88
C GLN A 20 11.05 3.82 12.98
N THR A 21 11.24 3.02 11.95
CA THR A 21 10.77 1.64 11.91
C THR A 21 11.85 0.73 11.34
N LYS A 22 11.84 -0.53 11.77
CA LYS A 22 12.68 -1.58 11.18
C LYS A 22 12.01 -2.28 10.01
N ARG A 23 10.75 -1.94 9.74
CA ARG A 23 10.02 -2.50 8.59
C ARG A 23 10.45 -1.80 7.31
N VAL A 24 10.30 -2.49 6.19
CA VAL A 24 10.49 -1.88 4.88
C VAL A 24 9.43 -0.81 4.66
N THR A 25 9.81 0.24 3.95
CA THR A 25 8.91 1.32 3.59
C THR A 25 8.89 1.50 2.07
N ALA A 26 7.73 1.91 1.54
CA ALA A 26 7.58 2.23 0.12
C ALA A 26 7.50 3.76 -0.01
N PRO A 27 8.54 4.43 -0.55
CA PRO A 27 8.58 5.90 -0.59
C PRO A 27 7.38 6.54 -1.28
N ALA A 28 6.86 5.91 -2.33
CA ALA A 28 5.69 6.41 -3.04
C ALA A 28 4.42 6.38 -2.16
N LEU A 29 4.24 5.34 -1.36
CA LEU A 29 3.13 5.26 -0.41
C LEU A 29 3.34 6.23 0.76
N GLU A 30 4.56 6.35 1.25
CA GLU A 30 4.87 7.31 2.32
C GLU A 30 4.52 8.74 1.91
N SER A 31 4.71 9.10 0.66
CA SER A 31 4.41 10.43 0.16
C SER A 31 2.92 10.76 0.11
N ILE A 32 2.05 9.76 0.08
CA ILE A 32 0.59 9.94 0.01
C ILE A 32 -0.16 9.45 1.25
N LEU A 33 0.54 8.96 2.27
CA LEU A 33 -0.10 8.52 3.50
C LEU A 33 -0.99 9.61 4.07
N TYR A 34 -2.19 9.21 4.49
CA TYR A 34 -3.24 10.03 5.09
C TYR A 34 -3.86 11.07 4.16
N GLU A 35 -3.33 11.28 2.97
CA GLU A 35 -3.92 12.21 2.01
C GLU A 35 -5.29 11.73 1.56
N ALA A 36 -6.29 12.60 1.65
CA ALA A 36 -7.63 12.30 1.16
C ALA A 36 -7.71 12.63 -0.33
N ILE A 37 -7.64 11.60 -1.16
CA ILE A 37 -7.72 11.74 -2.62
C ILE A 37 -9.21 11.78 -2.99
N PRO A 38 -9.72 12.89 -3.53
CA PRO A 38 -11.16 13.02 -3.81
C PRO A 38 -11.61 12.06 -4.91
N ALA A 39 -12.81 11.52 -4.71
CA ALA A 39 -13.50 10.68 -5.68
C ALA A 39 -14.90 11.25 -5.90
N LEU A 40 -15.14 11.81 -7.06
CA LEU A 40 -16.36 12.55 -7.39
C LEU A 40 -16.60 13.72 -6.43
N ASP A 41 -17.87 14.00 -6.07
CA ASP A 41 -18.21 15.22 -5.31
C ASP A 41 -18.05 15.06 -3.80
N HIS A 42 -18.32 13.88 -3.26
CA HIS A 42 -18.43 13.67 -1.81
C HIS A 42 -17.55 12.55 -1.28
N GLY A 43 -16.97 11.72 -2.15
CA GLY A 43 -16.17 10.59 -1.77
C GLY A 43 -14.69 10.89 -1.67
N PHE A 44 -13.95 9.98 -1.05
CA PHE A 44 -12.49 10.00 -1.08
C PHE A 44 -11.93 8.59 -0.88
N VAL A 45 -10.68 8.44 -1.26
CA VAL A 45 -9.83 7.29 -0.96
C VAL A 45 -8.57 7.81 -0.29
N ARG A 46 -8.17 7.21 0.83
CA ARG A 46 -6.88 7.55 1.47
C ARG A 46 -6.19 6.29 1.94
N VAL A 47 -4.87 6.25 1.80
CA VAL A 47 -4.04 5.19 2.36
C VAL A 47 -3.71 5.53 3.80
N ILE A 48 -4.01 4.65 4.74
CA ILE A 48 -3.74 4.87 6.16
C ILE A 48 -2.69 3.94 6.74
N ASP A 49 -2.38 2.84 6.05
CA ASP A 49 -1.36 1.89 6.47
C ASP A 49 -1.01 0.96 5.32
N TYR A 50 0.15 0.34 5.38
CA TYR A 50 0.53 -0.68 4.42
C TYR A 50 1.56 -1.63 5.02
N MET A 51 1.74 -2.77 4.40
CA MET A 51 2.71 -3.79 4.79
C MET A 51 3.45 -4.28 3.56
N GLY A 52 4.78 -4.13 3.59
CA GLY A 52 5.65 -4.68 2.56
C GLY A 52 5.94 -3.73 1.39
N ASP A 53 6.88 -4.15 0.57
CA ASP A 53 7.26 -3.51 -0.69
C ASP A 53 7.66 -4.60 -1.70
N ASP A 54 8.25 -4.22 -2.82
CA ASP A 54 8.69 -5.18 -3.85
C ASP A 54 9.67 -6.22 -3.31
N SER A 55 10.53 -5.85 -2.36
CA SER A 55 11.47 -6.79 -1.76
C SER A 55 10.76 -7.88 -0.94
N SER A 56 9.60 -7.57 -0.39
CA SER A 56 8.78 -8.53 0.36
C SER A 56 8.22 -9.62 -0.56
N ILE A 57 7.84 -9.27 -1.78
CA ILE A 57 7.37 -10.21 -2.79
C ILE A 57 8.50 -11.18 -3.15
N VAL A 58 9.68 -10.64 -3.42
CA VAL A 58 10.86 -11.43 -3.77
C VAL A 58 11.27 -12.35 -2.62
N GLN A 59 11.30 -11.83 -1.41
CA GLN A 59 11.64 -12.60 -0.22
C GLN A 59 10.69 -13.80 -0.05
N SER A 60 9.40 -13.56 -0.19
CA SER A 60 8.38 -14.60 -0.11
C SER A 60 8.57 -15.67 -1.17
N ALA A 61 8.83 -15.27 -2.41
CA ALA A 61 9.04 -16.22 -3.51
C ALA A 61 10.30 -17.06 -3.31
N ARG A 62 11.33 -16.51 -2.68
CA ARG A 62 12.62 -17.20 -2.47
C ARG A 62 12.71 -18.04 -1.23
N VAL A 63 11.72 -18.01 -0.36
CA VAL A 63 11.72 -18.80 0.89
C VAL A 63 11.94 -20.29 0.61
N SER A 64 11.31 -20.82 -0.42
CA SER A 64 11.42 -22.23 -0.78
C SER A 64 12.80 -22.62 -1.35
N TYR A 65 13.61 -21.67 -1.75
CA TYR A 65 14.95 -21.94 -2.29
C TYR A 65 16.07 -21.88 -1.24
N GLY A 66 15.77 -21.44 -0.03
CA GLY A 66 16.73 -21.41 1.07
C GLY A 66 17.95 -20.48 0.87
N LYS A 67 17.90 -19.58 -0.09
CA LYS A 67 18.99 -18.64 -0.40
C LYS A 67 18.55 -17.21 -0.20
N GLY A 68 19.47 -16.39 0.27
CA GLY A 68 19.21 -14.96 0.48
C GLY A 68 18.88 -14.21 -0.80
N THR A 69 18.36 -13.01 -0.63
CA THR A 69 18.01 -12.11 -1.72
C THR A 69 19.23 -11.74 -2.55
N LYS A 70 19.10 -11.80 -3.85
CA LYS A 70 20.14 -11.42 -4.81
C LYS A 70 19.94 -9.98 -5.30
N GLN A 71 20.66 -9.59 -6.31
CA GLN A 71 20.70 -8.23 -6.84
C GLN A 71 19.34 -7.70 -7.29
N VAL A 72 19.14 -6.39 -7.18
CA VAL A 72 17.89 -5.69 -7.51
C VAL A 72 17.41 -5.96 -8.93
N SER A 73 18.32 -6.02 -9.90
CA SER A 73 17.98 -6.33 -11.29
C SER A 73 17.37 -7.72 -11.47
N THR A 74 17.84 -8.69 -10.67
CA THR A 74 17.31 -10.06 -10.65
C THR A 74 15.95 -10.09 -9.98
N ASP A 75 15.73 -9.24 -8.97
CA ASP A 75 14.47 -9.14 -8.25
C ASP A 75 13.35 -8.61 -9.14
N ALA A 76 13.60 -7.55 -9.92
CA ALA A 76 12.64 -7.03 -10.89
C ALA A 76 12.23 -8.08 -11.92
N GLY A 77 13.19 -8.88 -12.41
CA GLY A 77 12.95 -9.98 -13.33
C GLY A 77 12.09 -11.07 -12.70
N LEU A 78 12.34 -11.39 -11.46
CA LEU A 78 11.55 -12.39 -10.73
C LEU A 78 10.10 -11.94 -10.55
N ILE A 79 9.87 -10.69 -10.16
CA ILE A 79 8.52 -10.14 -10.01
C ILE A 79 7.75 -10.22 -11.33
N LYS A 80 8.37 -9.84 -12.44
CA LYS A 80 7.76 -9.96 -13.78
C LYS A 80 7.43 -11.40 -14.14
N TYR A 81 8.30 -12.34 -13.83
CA TYR A 81 8.09 -13.76 -14.03
C TYR A 81 6.88 -14.26 -13.23
N LEU A 82 6.81 -13.92 -11.93
CA LEU A 82 5.71 -14.32 -11.06
C LEU A 82 4.37 -13.79 -11.58
N MET A 83 4.34 -12.53 -12.02
CA MET A 83 3.14 -11.91 -12.60
C MET A 83 2.68 -12.65 -13.86
N ARG A 84 3.62 -12.92 -14.76
CA ARG A 84 3.34 -13.61 -16.05
C ARG A 84 2.78 -15.00 -15.85
N HIS A 85 3.24 -15.71 -14.83
CA HIS A 85 2.85 -17.10 -14.56
C HIS A 85 1.76 -17.23 -13.48
N TRP A 86 1.11 -16.13 -13.11
CA TRP A 86 -0.03 -16.12 -12.18
C TRP A 86 0.31 -16.66 -10.78
N HIS A 87 1.52 -16.46 -10.33
CA HIS A 87 1.93 -16.81 -8.97
C HIS A 87 1.46 -15.71 -8.01
N SER A 88 0.27 -15.85 -7.45
CA SER A 88 -0.38 -14.79 -6.66
C SER A 88 0.10 -14.70 -5.22
N THR A 89 0.45 -15.81 -4.58
CA THR A 89 0.77 -15.84 -3.15
C THR A 89 1.89 -14.87 -2.74
N PRO A 90 3.02 -14.73 -3.46
CA PRO A 90 4.03 -13.75 -3.10
C PRO A 90 3.52 -12.30 -3.05
N PHE A 91 2.60 -11.95 -3.95
CA PHE A 91 1.98 -10.61 -3.98
C PHE A 91 1.02 -10.39 -2.81
N GLU A 92 0.42 -11.44 -2.28
CA GLU A 92 -0.47 -11.39 -1.12
C GLU A 92 0.28 -11.12 0.18
N MET A 93 1.62 -11.16 0.18
CA MET A 93 2.45 -10.79 1.31
C MET A 93 2.59 -9.26 1.48
N CYS A 94 2.00 -8.50 0.57
CA CYS A 94 1.89 -7.05 0.67
C CYS A 94 0.43 -6.67 0.79
N GLU A 95 0.13 -5.73 1.69
CA GLU A 95 -1.23 -5.27 1.92
C GLU A 95 -1.26 -3.75 2.00
N VAL A 96 -2.37 -3.16 1.57
CA VAL A 96 -2.62 -1.73 1.73
C VAL A 96 -3.96 -1.56 2.43
N LYS A 97 -3.96 -0.74 3.47
CA LYS A 97 -5.18 -0.40 4.21
C LYS A 97 -5.70 0.94 3.74
N TYR A 98 -6.93 0.94 3.25
CA TYR A 98 -7.60 2.14 2.75
C TYR A 98 -8.70 2.60 3.69
N HIS A 99 -8.84 3.90 3.82
CA HIS A 99 -10.05 4.54 4.32
C HIS A 99 -10.81 5.10 3.12
N ILE A 100 -12.01 4.59 2.91
CA ILE A 100 -12.80 4.93 1.71
C ILE A 100 -14.16 5.47 2.15
N LYS A 101 -14.51 6.63 1.65
CA LYS A 101 -15.85 7.19 1.79
C LYS A 101 -16.61 7.00 0.49
N LEU A 102 -17.71 6.25 0.55
CA LEU A 102 -18.54 5.93 -0.61
C LEU A 102 -20.01 5.75 -0.18
N PRO A 103 -20.96 5.86 -1.13
CA PRO A 103 -22.38 5.59 -0.83
C PRO A 103 -22.58 4.12 -0.41
N ILE A 104 -23.56 3.90 0.46
CA ILE A 104 -23.81 2.54 0.99
C ILE A 104 -24.21 1.54 -0.10
N PHE A 105 -24.92 1.99 -1.13
CA PHE A 105 -25.33 1.10 -2.23
C PHE A 105 -24.13 0.62 -3.06
N ILE A 106 -23.09 1.44 -3.18
CA ILE A 106 -21.82 1.05 -3.82
C ILE A 106 -21.06 0.05 -2.91
N ALA A 107 -21.00 0.36 -1.60
CA ALA A 107 -20.32 -0.50 -0.63
C ALA A 107 -20.89 -1.92 -0.63
N ARG A 108 -22.20 -2.07 -0.74
CA ARG A 108 -22.88 -3.38 -0.77
C ARG A 108 -22.52 -4.20 -2.01
N GLN A 109 -22.26 -3.57 -3.12
CA GLN A 109 -21.84 -4.27 -4.35
C GLN A 109 -20.36 -4.63 -4.32
N TRP A 110 -19.55 -3.89 -3.59
CA TRP A 110 -18.12 -4.10 -3.52
C TRP A 110 -17.72 -5.23 -2.55
N ILE A 111 -18.42 -5.36 -1.47
CA ILE A 111 -18.11 -6.37 -0.43
C ILE A 111 -18.48 -7.79 -0.87
#